data_6446383847aab51b7371a683acbbaaf0
#
_entry.id   6446383847aab51b7371a683acbbaaf0
#
_cell.length_a   1.000
_cell.length_b   1.000
_cell.length_c   1.000
_cell.angle_alpha   90.00
_cell.angle_beta   90.00
_cell.angle_gamma   90.00
#
_symmetry.space_group_name_H-M   'P 1'
#
loop_
_entity.id
_entity.type
_entity.pdbx_description
1 polymer ?
#
loop_
_entity_poly.entity_id
_entity_poly.type
_entity_poly.pdbx_seq_one_letter_code
_entity_poly.pdbx_strand_id
1 'polypeptide(L)'
;MLNYSREQLVDLGAEITTREIHQQPQVWQTAFDAYRAHQTEIEAFIDSIDGKHDYVKVIFTGAGTSAYVGDTLIPYLRSIYDERKWNFNSVATTDIVANPLTHLRKDVPTVL
;
A
#
# COMPACT_ATOMS: atom_id res chain seq x y z
N MET A 1 -12.94 13.46 -21.01
CA MET A 1 -13.85 13.05 -19.95
C MET A 1 -14.63 14.21 -19.34
N LEU A 2 -14.06 15.33 -19.10
CA LEU A 2 -14.77 16.54 -18.71
C LEU A 2 -14.60 17.59 -19.79
N ASN A 3 -15.68 18.04 -20.43
CA ASN A 3 -15.65 19.05 -21.48
C ASN A 3 -15.57 20.48 -20.90
N TYR A 4 -14.82 20.66 -19.81
CA TYR A 4 -14.60 21.95 -19.17
C TYR A 4 -13.23 22.51 -19.55
N SER A 5 -13.16 23.84 -19.79
CA SER A 5 -11.89 24.54 -19.90
C SER A 5 -11.20 24.61 -18.53
N ARG A 6 -9.90 24.90 -18.52
CA ARG A 6 -9.16 25.09 -17.26
C ARG A 6 -9.77 26.21 -16.41
N GLU A 7 -10.19 27.31 -17.05
CA GLU A 7 -10.82 28.46 -16.39
C GLU A 7 -12.12 28.03 -15.69
N GLN A 8 -12.98 27.28 -16.40
CA GLN A 8 -14.20 26.72 -15.83
C GLN A 8 -13.92 25.79 -14.65
N LEU A 9 -12.86 24.98 -14.71
CA LEU A 9 -12.47 24.10 -13.62
C LEU A 9 -11.95 24.88 -12.41
N VAL A 10 -11.24 25.99 -12.63
CA VAL A 10 -10.80 26.89 -11.55
C VAL A 10 -12.01 27.54 -10.87
N ASP A 11 -12.95 28.06 -11.65
CA ASP A 11 -14.19 28.69 -11.13
C ASP A 11 -15.02 27.69 -10.30
N LEU A 12 -15.02 26.42 -10.69
CA LEU A 12 -15.68 25.32 -9.95
C LEU A 12 -14.86 24.78 -8.77
N GLY A 13 -13.64 25.26 -8.53
CA GLY A 13 -12.73 24.71 -7.52
C GLY A 13 -12.28 23.27 -7.79
N ALA A 14 -12.38 22.81 -9.05
CA ALA A 14 -12.15 21.42 -9.45
C ALA A 14 -10.86 21.20 -10.25
N GLU A 15 -10.08 22.24 -10.51
CA GLU A 15 -8.88 22.18 -11.38
C GLU A 15 -7.85 21.18 -10.85
N ILE A 16 -7.52 21.26 -9.57
CA ILE A 16 -6.51 20.38 -8.95
C ILE A 16 -6.97 18.92 -9.00
N THR A 17 -8.17 18.64 -8.54
CA THR A 17 -8.72 17.27 -8.51
C THR A 17 -8.77 16.65 -9.92
N THR A 18 -9.19 17.43 -10.91
CA THR A 18 -9.26 16.98 -12.30
C THR A 18 -7.88 16.67 -12.85
N ARG A 19 -6.87 17.51 -12.56
CA ARG A 19 -5.48 17.26 -12.95
C ARG A 19 -4.94 16.00 -12.30
N GLU A 20 -5.14 15.81 -11.01
CA GLU A 20 -4.70 14.63 -10.27
C GLU A 20 -5.33 13.34 -10.83
N ILE A 21 -6.60 13.38 -11.20
CA ILE A 21 -7.24 12.23 -11.87
C ILE A 21 -6.64 11.94 -13.24
N HIS A 22 -6.39 12.97 -14.03
CA HIS A 22 -5.87 12.80 -15.39
C HIS A 22 -4.41 12.28 -15.43
N GLN A 23 -3.60 12.58 -14.43
CA GLN A 23 -2.22 12.09 -14.36
C GLN A 23 -2.10 10.62 -13.91
N GLN A 24 -3.14 10.04 -13.29
CA GLN A 24 -3.07 8.70 -12.71
C GLN A 24 -2.52 7.62 -13.65
N PRO A 25 -2.95 7.50 -14.92
CA PRO A 25 -2.41 6.46 -15.80
C PRO A 25 -0.89 6.57 -15.98
N GLN A 26 -0.36 7.79 -16.09
CA GLN A 26 1.07 8.04 -16.22
C GLN A 26 1.81 7.70 -14.91
N VAL A 27 1.24 8.06 -13.77
CA VAL A 27 1.81 7.76 -12.45
C VAL A 27 1.85 6.25 -12.20
N TRP A 28 0.80 5.52 -12.57
CA TRP A 28 0.77 4.04 -12.47
C TRP A 28 1.85 3.39 -13.33
N GLN A 29 2.03 3.85 -14.58
CA GLN A 29 3.10 3.35 -15.43
C GLN A 29 4.47 3.60 -14.80
N THR A 30 4.72 4.83 -14.32
CA THR A 30 5.98 5.18 -13.64
C THR A 30 6.22 4.32 -12.39
N ALA A 31 5.20 4.09 -11.58
CA ALA A 31 5.31 3.23 -10.40
C ALA A 31 5.61 1.77 -10.77
N PHE A 32 4.98 1.27 -11.82
CA PHE A 32 5.24 -0.09 -12.32
C PHE A 32 6.66 -0.24 -12.86
N ASP A 33 7.14 0.74 -13.61
CA ASP A 33 8.51 0.74 -14.15
C ASP A 33 9.55 0.81 -13.02
N ALA A 34 9.29 1.63 -11.99
CA ALA A 34 10.14 1.69 -10.80
C ALA A 34 10.16 0.34 -10.05
N TYR A 35 9.00 -0.30 -9.86
CA TYR A 35 8.94 -1.65 -9.28
C TYR A 35 9.79 -2.63 -10.09
N ARG A 36 9.64 -2.68 -11.41
CA ARG A 36 10.39 -3.58 -12.27
C ARG A 36 11.91 -3.35 -12.22
N ALA A 37 12.33 -2.10 -12.10
CA ALA A 37 13.74 -1.76 -11.98
C ALA A 37 14.37 -2.28 -10.68
N HIS A 38 13.58 -2.43 -9.61
CA HIS A 38 14.04 -2.90 -8.29
C HIS A 38 13.50 -4.29 -7.92
N GLN A 39 12.87 -4.99 -8.85
CA GLN A 39 12.20 -6.26 -8.57
C GLN A 39 13.12 -7.27 -7.89
N THR A 40 14.34 -7.46 -8.41
CA THR A 40 15.31 -8.44 -7.84
C THR A 40 15.69 -8.09 -6.40
N GLU A 41 15.84 -6.81 -6.08
CA GLU A 41 16.16 -6.36 -4.72
C GLU A 41 14.99 -6.62 -3.76
N ILE A 42 13.76 -6.35 -4.23
CA ILE A 42 12.53 -6.58 -3.47
C ILE A 42 12.34 -8.07 -3.20
N GLU A 43 12.49 -8.91 -4.22
CA GLU A 43 12.39 -10.37 -4.09
C GLU A 43 13.44 -10.91 -3.12
N ALA A 44 14.71 -10.50 -3.25
CA ALA A 44 15.78 -10.92 -2.34
C ALA A 44 15.51 -10.48 -0.88
N PHE A 45 14.91 -9.32 -0.67
CA PHE A 45 14.50 -8.87 0.66
C PHE A 45 13.41 -9.78 1.24
N ILE A 46 12.36 -10.08 0.48
CA ILE A 46 11.27 -10.96 0.92
C ILE A 46 11.79 -12.38 1.20
N ASP A 47 12.62 -12.95 0.31
CA ASP A 47 13.23 -14.26 0.50
C ASP A 47 14.12 -14.30 1.76
N SER A 48 14.82 -13.21 2.07
CA SER A 48 15.63 -13.10 3.27
C SER A 48 14.82 -13.15 4.57
N ILE A 49 13.58 -12.63 4.52
CA ILE A 49 12.64 -12.69 5.65
C ILE A 49 12.04 -14.08 5.74
N ASP A 50 11.59 -14.62 4.61
CA ASP A 50 10.99 -15.96 4.53
C ASP A 50 11.91 -17.05 5.06
N GLY A 51 13.20 -16.98 4.71
CA GLY A 51 14.20 -17.94 5.16
C GLY A 51 14.61 -17.81 6.63
N LYS A 52 14.32 -16.70 7.29
CA LYS A 52 14.73 -16.44 8.68
C LYS A 52 13.66 -16.68 9.72
N HIS A 53 12.38 -16.61 9.33
CA HIS A 53 11.28 -16.56 10.28
C HIS A 53 10.19 -17.57 9.93
N ASP A 54 9.74 -18.32 10.92
CA ASP A 54 8.62 -19.26 10.79
C ASP A 54 7.25 -18.52 10.81
N TYR A 55 7.24 -17.28 11.31
CA TYR A 55 6.07 -16.41 11.35
C TYR A 55 6.47 -14.97 11.05
N VAL A 56 5.75 -14.32 10.16
CA VAL A 56 5.93 -12.91 9.78
C VAL A 56 4.58 -12.20 9.75
N LYS A 57 4.48 -11.11 10.47
CA LYS A 57 3.34 -10.21 10.40
C LYS A 57 3.58 -9.20 9.29
N VAL A 58 2.65 -9.09 8.35
CA VAL A 58 2.66 -8.05 7.31
C VAL A 58 1.52 -7.07 7.58
N ILE A 59 1.84 -5.80 7.67
CA ILE A 59 0.87 -4.73 7.90
C ILE A 59 0.84 -3.80 6.70
N PHE A 60 -0.28 -3.80 5.99
CA PHE A 60 -0.61 -2.72 5.05
C PHE A 60 -1.14 -1.55 5.86
N THR A 61 -0.48 -0.40 5.74
CA THR A 61 -0.87 0.80 6.47
C THR A 61 -1.09 1.99 5.55
N GLY A 62 -2.03 2.85 5.92
CA GLY A 62 -2.36 4.05 5.17
C GLY A 62 -3.39 4.90 5.93
N ALA A 63 -3.67 6.08 5.41
CA ALA A 63 -4.70 6.98 5.93
C ALA A 63 -5.76 7.25 4.86
N GLY A 64 -7.02 7.34 5.25
CA GLY A 64 -8.14 7.53 4.34
C GLY A 64 -8.20 6.42 3.27
N THR A 65 -8.33 6.81 2.01
CA THR A 65 -8.42 5.87 0.88
C THR A 65 -7.20 4.94 0.76
N SER A 66 -6.02 5.37 1.20
CA SER A 66 -4.81 4.53 1.18
C SER A 66 -4.91 3.31 2.11
N ALA A 67 -5.71 3.37 3.18
CA ALA A 67 -5.95 2.22 4.04
C ALA A 67 -6.70 1.10 3.31
N TYR A 68 -7.61 1.44 2.40
CA TYR A 68 -8.41 0.46 1.64
C TYR A 68 -7.59 -0.40 0.68
N VAL A 69 -6.35 -0.01 0.35
CA VAL A 69 -5.45 -0.85 -0.45
C VAL A 69 -5.18 -2.18 0.27
N GLY A 70 -4.86 -2.10 1.57
CA GLY A 70 -4.67 -3.29 2.41
C GLY A 70 -5.94 -4.13 2.50
N ASP A 71 -7.08 -3.50 2.80
CA ASP A 71 -8.37 -4.20 2.90
C ASP A 71 -8.73 -4.95 1.60
N THR A 72 -8.38 -4.38 0.45
CA THR A 72 -8.66 -4.99 -0.86
C THR A 72 -7.72 -6.16 -1.17
N LEU A 73 -6.44 -6.05 -0.80
CA LEU A 73 -5.41 -7.05 -1.14
C LEU A 73 -5.42 -8.26 -0.21
N ILE A 74 -5.70 -8.07 1.07
CA ILE A 74 -5.58 -9.11 2.10
C ILE A 74 -6.40 -10.37 1.79
N PRO A 75 -7.67 -10.32 1.37
CA PRO A 75 -8.40 -11.53 1.04
C PRO A 75 -7.73 -12.38 -0.05
N TYR A 76 -7.16 -11.71 -1.06
CA TYR A 76 -6.41 -12.40 -2.11
C TYR A 76 -5.11 -13.03 -1.56
N LEU A 77 -4.32 -12.27 -0.80
CA LEU A 77 -3.07 -12.77 -0.23
C LEU A 77 -3.31 -13.97 0.69
N ARG A 78 -4.33 -13.94 1.52
CA ARG A 78 -4.75 -15.06 2.37
C ARG A 78 -5.16 -16.31 1.59
N SER A 79 -5.64 -16.14 0.38
CA SER A 79 -6.03 -17.28 -0.48
C SER A 79 -4.84 -18.00 -1.10
N ILE A 80 -3.66 -17.36 -1.18
CA ILE A 80 -2.48 -17.90 -1.86
C ILE A 80 -1.29 -18.17 -0.95
N TYR A 81 -1.29 -17.61 0.26
CA TYR A 81 -0.21 -17.80 1.25
C TYR A 81 -0.70 -18.56 2.49
N ASP A 82 0.20 -19.28 3.14
CA ASP A 82 -0.10 -19.93 4.44
C ASP A 82 -0.14 -18.86 5.54
N GLU A 83 -1.32 -18.60 6.09
CA GLU A 83 -1.52 -17.61 7.16
C GLU A 83 -0.84 -17.99 8.49
N ARG A 84 -0.43 -19.24 8.67
CA ARG A 84 0.39 -19.66 9.83
C ARG A 84 1.78 -19.07 9.78
N LYS A 85 2.29 -18.76 8.57
CA LYS A 85 3.58 -18.13 8.34
C LYS A 85 3.44 -16.65 8.01
N TRP A 86 2.59 -16.29 7.05
CA TRP A 86 2.41 -14.92 6.57
C TRP A 86 1.07 -14.34 7.03
N ASN A 87 1.10 -13.58 8.12
CA ASN A 87 -0.11 -13.01 8.71
C ASN A 87 -0.34 -11.58 8.21
N PHE A 88 -1.30 -11.42 7.30
CA PHE A 88 -1.62 -10.14 6.65
C PHE A 88 -2.68 -9.36 7.42
N ASN A 89 -2.39 -8.09 7.68
CA ASN A 89 -3.27 -7.16 8.39
C ASN A 89 -3.36 -5.83 7.63
N SER A 90 -4.51 -5.17 7.70
CA SER A 90 -4.69 -3.78 7.32
C SER A 90 -4.92 -2.96 8.58
N VAL A 91 -4.10 -1.95 8.80
CA VAL A 91 -4.17 -1.12 10.01
C VAL A 91 -4.01 0.34 9.61
N ALA A 92 -4.98 1.17 9.97
CA ALA A 92 -4.88 2.60 9.70
C ALA A 92 -3.63 3.20 10.39
N THR A 93 -2.93 4.10 9.70
CA THR A 93 -1.74 4.75 10.26
C THR A 93 -2.04 5.46 11.58
N THR A 94 -3.22 6.03 11.72
CA THR A 94 -3.69 6.67 12.97
C THR A 94 -3.71 5.70 14.14
N ASP A 95 -4.09 4.45 13.92
CA ASP A 95 -4.20 3.43 14.98
C ASP A 95 -2.80 2.99 15.43
N ILE A 96 -1.86 2.84 14.47
CA ILE A 96 -0.45 2.54 14.79
C ILE A 96 0.17 3.68 15.60
N VAL A 97 -0.07 4.94 15.20
CA VAL A 97 0.46 6.11 15.91
C VAL A 97 -0.15 6.25 17.31
N ALA A 98 -1.46 6.00 17.44
CA ALA A 98 -2.15 6.09 18.72
C ALA A 98 -1.72 5.01 19.72
N ASN A 99 -1.46 3.79 19.24
CA ASN A 99 -1.07 2.66 20.10
C ASN A 99 -0.09 1.70 19.38
N PRO A 100 1.16 2.10 19.19
CA PRO A 100 2.13 1.32 18.41
C PRO A 100 2.40 -0.07 18.98
N LEU A 101 2.39 -0.24 20.31
CA LEU A 101 2.70 -1.52 20.95
C LEU A 101 1.62 -2.61 20.74
N THR A 102 0.42 -2.22 20.37
CA THR A 102 -0.64 -3.16 19.98
C THR A 102 -0.35 -3.79 18.61
N HIS A 103 0.28 -3.05 17.74
CA HIS A 103 0.51 -3.44 16.34
C HIS A 103 1.94 -3.91 16.08
N LEU A 104 2.91 -3.26 16.71
CA LEU A 104 4.36 -3.47 16.51
C LEU A 104 4.98 -4.01 17.80
N ARG A 105 5.16 -5.32 17.86
CA ARG A 105 5.77 -6.00 19.00
C ARG A 105 7.22 -6.34 18.69
N LYS A 106 8.12 -6.17 19.65
CA LYS A 106 9.55 -6.46 19.50
C LYS A 106 9.86 -7.95 19.23
N ASP A 107 8.99 -8.82 19.71
CA ASP A 107 9.10 -10.28 19.62
C ASP A 107 8.44 -10.86 18.36
N VAL A 108 7.85 -10.04 17.51
CA VAL A 108 7.15 -10.46 16.30
C VAL A 108 7.80 -9.81 15.08
N PRO A 109 8.44 -10.60 14.19
CA PRO A 109 8.92 -10.09 12.91
C PRO A 109 7.77 -9.41 12.15
N THR A 110 7.94 -8.14 11.83
CA THR A 110 6.88 -7.34 11.21
C THR A 110 7.44 -6.57 10.01
N VAL A 111 6.73 -6.64 8.89
CA VAL A 111 6.94 -5.83 7.68
C VAL A 111 5.81 -4.82 7.57
N LEU A 112 6.15 -3.55 7.31
CA LEU A 112 5.22 -2.44 7.07
C LEU A 112 5.33 -1.99 5.64
#